data_8cc50ab89907bbc0422f908b9fbf560b
#
_entry.id   8cc50ab89907bbc0422f908b9fbf560b
#
_cell.length_a   1.000
_cell.length_b   1.000
_cell.length_c   1.000
_cell.angle_alpha   90.00
_cell.angle_beta   90.00
_cell.angle_gamma   90.00
#
_symmetry.space_group_name_H-M   'P 1'
#
loop_
_entity.id
_entity.type
_entity.pdbx_description
1 polymer ?
#
loop_
_entity_poly.entity_id
_entity_poly.type
_entity_poly.pdbx_seq_one_letter_code
_entity_poly.pdbx_strand_id
1 'polypeptide(L)'
;MNQCSLGADGSPTRQPGEGHVLERELFALLERTADAAYTVTNDGAIRSWNSAAERIFGYAAGDVLGRNIDDVLVARDTLGTEALAGGLDAAARQWDVDSSGIPNFDLEVATADGTRIWINVSTIVFDNSRTNQRLFVRLARDVTPRRRAELLLAQMSDAARAIVSMAEGATDHAPIDPLSVQERRILTLLARGASSQAIAHELAISPQTLRNHLHRINRKLRTHSRLEAVTHARRRGLID
;
A
#
# COMPACT_ATOMS: atom_id res chain seq x y z
N MET A 1 9.92 48.58 10.02
CA MET A 1 9.34 49.17 8.81
C MET A 1 9.86 48.38 7.61
N ASN A 2 9.13 47.36 7.16
CA ASN A 2 9.50 46.62 5.96
C ASN A 2 8.87 47.29 4.75
N GLN A 3 9.69 47.86 3.87
CA GLN A 3 9.24 48.39 2.59
C GLN A 3 9.05 47.24 1.62
N CYS A 4 7.79 46.97 1.25
CA CYS A 4 7.46 46.17 0.07
C CYS A 4 7.79 46.99 -1.19
N SER A 5 8.74 46.56 -1.98
CA SER A 5 8.94 47.09 -3.33
C SER A 5 7.99 46.41 -4.30
N LEU A 6 7.07 47.17 -4.88
CA LEU A 6 6.18 46.73 -5.95
C LEU A 6 6.88 46.89 -7.31
N GLY A 7 6.82 45.88 -8.15
CA GLY A 7 7.28 45.94 -9.54
C GLY A 7 6.36 46.86 -10.38
N ALA A 8 6.83 47.30 -11.54
CA ALA A 8 6.17 48.27 -12.42
C ALA A 8 4.79 47.85 -12.96
N ASP A 9 4.37 46.62 -12.74
CA ASP A 9 3.07 46.03 -13.15
C ASP A 9 2.15 45.68 -11.98
N GLY A 10 2.48 46.08 -10.75
CA GLY A 10 1.66 45.85 -9.56
C GLY A 10 1.66 44.39 -9.04
N SER A 11 2.42 43.48 -9.65
CA SER A 11 2.54 42.11 -9.18
C SER A 11 3.65 41.97 -8.12
N PRO A 12 3.44 41.18 -7.04
CA PRO A 12 4.47 40.98 -6.03
C PRO A 12 5.68 40.28 -6.66
N THR A 13 6.84 40.93 -6.59
CA THR A 13 8.12 40.37 -7.04
C THR A 13 8.43 39.12 -6.19
N ARG A 14 8.35 37.93 -6.78
CA ARG A 14 8.72 36.66 -6.14
C ARG A 14 10.24 36.64 -5.89
N GLN A 15 10.64 36.55 -4.65
CA GLN A 15 12.05 36.37 -4.29
C GLN A 15 12.45 34.89 -4.58
N PRO A 16 13.57 34.67 -5.30
CA PRO A 16 14.03 33.31 -5.61
C PRO A 16 14.67 32.64 -4.38
N GLY A 17 13.92 32.11 -3.49
CA GLY A 17 14.40 31.46 -2.26
C GLY A 17 13.28 30.97 -1.34
N GLU A 18 12.11 31.56 -1.45
CA GLU A 18 10.99 31.25 -0.54
C GLU A 18 10.37 29.85 -0.76
N GLY A 19 10.46 29.28 -1.97
CA GLY A 19 10.01 27.92 -2.27
C GLY A 19 10.83 26.84 -1.58
N HIS A 20 12.14 27.07 -1.48
CA HIS A 20 13.06 26.16 -0.76
C HIS A 20 12.91 26.23 0.76
N VAL A 21 12.44 27.36 1.30
CA VAL A 21 12.16 27.49 2.74
C VAL A 21 11.02 26.57 3.14
N LEU A 22 9.93 26.55 2.36
CA LEU A 22 8.76 25.73 2.65
C LEU A 22 9.07 24.21 2.59
N GLU A 23 9.87 23.78 1.61
CA GLU A 23 10.31 22.38 1.52
C GLU A 23 11.22 22.00 2.70
N ARG A 24 12.15 22.89 3.08
CA ARG A 24 13.01 22.65 4.24
C ARG A 24 12.23 22.54 5.55
N GLU A 25 11.22 23.36 5.74
CA GLU A 25 10.32 23.26 6.90
C GLU A 25 9.53 21.95 6.89
N LEU A 26 9.00 21.54 5.74
CA LEU A 26 8.34 20.25 5.56
C LEU A 26 9.29 19.10 5.92
N PHE A 27 10.51 19.09 5.39
CA PHE A 27 11.48 18.03 5.66
C PHE A 27 11.87 17.98 7.14
N ALA A 28 12.03 19.15 7.78
CA ALA A 28 12.31 19.23 9.22
C ALA A 28 11.16 18.70 10.09
N LEU A 29 9.91 18.86 9.65
CA LEU A 29 8.76 18.26 10.31
C LEU A 29 8.74 16.75 10.12
N LEU A 30 9.01 16.26 8.92
CA LEU A 30 9.05 14.82 8.60
C LEU A 30 10.17 14.10 9.35
N GLU A 31 11.28 14.77 9.67
CA GLU A 31 12.37 14.21 10.47
C GLU A 31 11.94 13.86 11.90
N ARG A 32 10.90 14.52 12.41
CA ARG A 32 10.41 14.33 13.79
C ARG A 32 9.39 13.18 13.94
N THR A 33 8.97 12.55 12.84
CA THR A 33 8.05 11.41 12.93
C THR A 33 8.79 10.12 13.27
N ALA A 34 8.13 9.24 14.03
CA ALA A 34 8.63 7.90 14.31
C ALA A 34 8.46 6.94 13.11
N ASP A 35 7.52 7.23 12.21
CA ASP A 35 7.31 6.47 10.99
C ASP A 35 8.37 6.83 9.95
N ALA A 36 8.73 5.91 9.07
CA ALA A 36 9.56 6.22 7.93
C ALA A 36 8.86 7.28 7.07
N ALA A 37 9.51 8.44 6.89
CA ALA A 37 8.99 9.52 6.08
C ALA A 37 9.98 9.86 4.97
N TYR A 38 9.48 9.89 3.74
CA TYR A 38 10.26 10.29 2.58
C TYR A 38 9.38 11.02 1.57
N THR A 39 10.02 11.82 0.74
CA THR A 39 9.33 12.56 -0.31
C THR A 39 9.90 12.19 -1.67
N VAL A 40 9.02 12.10 -2.65
CA VAL A 40 9.39 11.83 -4.05
C VAL A 40 8.74 12.87 -4.97
N THR A 41 9.39 13.13 -6.07
CA THR A 41 8.89 13.97 -7.16
C THR A 41 7.97 13.17 -8.10
N ASN A 42 7.33 13.83 -9.07
CA ASN A 42 6.49 13.19 -10.09
C ASN A 42 7.22 12.09 -10.91
N ASP A 43 8.53 12.21 -11.08
CA ASP A 43 9.39 11.26 -11.78
C ASP A 43 9.99 10.20 -10.86
N GLY A 44 9.56 10.18 -9.59
CA GLY A 44 9.98 9.18 -8.60
C GLY A 44 11.30 9.48 -7.91
N ALA A 45 11.94 10.64 -8.15
CA ALA A 45 13.21 10.98 -7.52
C ALA A 45 13.02 11.30 -6.02
N ILE A 46 13.81 10.66 -5.16
CA ILE A 46 13.77 10.85 -3.70
C ILE A 46 14.34 12.23 -3.35
N ARG A 47 13.58 13.05 -2.61
CA ARG A 47 13.95 14.41 -2.19
C ARG A 47 14.25 14.53 -0.70
N SER A 48 13.64 13.68 0.11
CA SER A 48 13.95 13.58 1.54
C SER A 48 13.84 12.13 2.01
N TRP A 49 14.58 11.80 3.05
CA TRP A 49 14.64 10.48 3.66
C TRP A 49 14.98 10.66 5.13
N ASN A 50 14.02 10.44 6.04
CA ASN A 50 14.25 10.73 7.44
C ASN A 50 15.02 9.60 8.15
N SER A 51 15.49 9.86 9.36
CA SER A 51 16.22 8.89 10.16
C SER A 51 15.41 7.64 10.51
N ALA A 52 14.08 7.72 10.55
CA ALA A 52 13.23 6.54 10.71
C ALA A 52 13.21 5.68 9.43
N ALA A 53 13.24 6.28 8.25
CA ALA A 53 13.37 5.55 6.99
C ALA A 53 14.73 4.85 6.88
N GLU A 54 15.82 5.47 7.33
CA GLU A 54 17.13 4.82 7.41
C GLU A 54 17.09 3.57 8.29
N ARG A 55 16.46 3.67 9.46
CA ARG A 55 16.36 2.53 10.40
C ARG A 55 15.47 1.40 9.88
N ILE A 56 14.35 1.74 9.23
CA ILE A 56 13.34 0.76 8.79
C ILE A 56 13.78 0.06 7.50
N PHE A 57 14.29 0.83 6.54
CA PHE A 57 14.68 0.29 5.23
C PHE A 57 16.16 -0.09 5.12
N GLY A 58 17.00 0.40 6.03
CA GLY A 58 18.43 0.09 6.07
C GLY A 58 19.29 0.86 5.06
N TYR A 59 18.74 1.81 4.32
CA TYR A 59 19.47 2.67 3.38
C TYR A 59 19.79 4.01 4.04
N ALA A 60 21.03 4.47 3.95
CA ALA A 60 21.37 5.81 4.39
C ALA A 60 20.82 6.87 3.44
N ALA A 61 20.40 8.03 3.97
CA ALA A 61 19.85 9.11 3.16
C ALA A 61 20.80 9.55 2.04
N GLY A 62 22.12 9.61 2.32
CA GLY A 62 23.13 9.95 1.33
C GLY A 62 23.21 9.03 0.12
N ASP A 63 22.80 7.75 0.28
CA ASP A 63 22.86 6.73 -0.77
C ASP A 63 21.61 6.71 -1.65
N VAL A 64 20.50 7.30 -1.18
CA VAL A 64 19.22 7.22 -1.86
C VAL A 64 18.71 8.55 -2.40
N LEU A 65 19.13 9.67 -1.86
CA LEU A 65 18.73 11.00 -2.32
C LEU A 65 19.04 11.20 -3.80
N GLY A 66 18.04 11.63 -4.58
CA GLY A 66 18.12 11.82 -6.03
C GLY A 66 17.95 10.55 -6.85
N ARG A 67 17.94 9.36 -6.23
CA ARG A 67 17.64 8.10 -6.94
C ARG A 67 16.14 7.92 -7.12
N ASN A 68 15.76 7.07 -8.07
CA ASN A 68 14.37 6.69 -8.22
C ASN A 68 13.96 5.73 -7.09
N ILE A 69 12.80 5.97 -6.50
CA ILE A 69 12.27 5.18 -5.37
C ILE A 69 12.08 3.69 -5.75
N ASP A 70 11.72 3.42 -6.99
CA ASP A 70 11.49 2.05 -7.48
C ASP A 70 12.80 1.24 -7.60
N ASP A 71 13.94 1.93 -7.74
CA ASP A 71 15.27 1.32 -7.72
C ASP A 71 15.77 1.03 -6.28
N VAL A 72 15.17 1.70 -5.29
CA VAL A 72 15.55 1.59 -3.88
C VAL A 72 14.64 0.63 -3.13
N LEU A 73 13.35 0.80 -3.29
CA LEU A 73 12.34 -0.02 -2.60
C LEU A 73 11.59 -0.91 -3.60
N VAL A 74 12.08 -2.13 -3.79
CA VAL A 74 11.35 -3.14 -4.56
C VAL A 74 10.17 -3.64 -3.75
N ALA A 75 8.98 -3.21 -4.11
CA ALA A 75 7.77 -3.52 -3.35
C ALA A 75 6.87 -4.51 -4.09
N ARG A 76 6.19 -5.37 -3.30
CA ARG A 76 5.16 -6.29 -3.78
C ARG A 76 3.84 -6.02 -3.05
N ASP A 77 2.74 -6.17 -3.74
CA ASP A 77 1.42 -6.06 -3.12
C ASP A 77 1.08 -7.34 -2.32
N THR A 78 -0.05 -7.29 -1.62
CA THR A 78 -0.58 -8.45 -0.89
C THR A 78 -0.89 -9.67 -1.78
N LEU A 79 -0.81 -9.53 -3.09
CA LEU A 79 -1.06 -10.56 -4.08
C LEU A 79 0.24 -11.14 -4.66
N GLY A 80 1.41 -10.66 -4.20
CA GLY A 80 2.72 -11.09 -4.69
C GLY A 80 3.04 -10.59 -6.11
N THR A 81 2.20 -9.72 -6.66
CA THR A 81 2.48 -9.02 -7.91
C THR A 81 3.47 -7.91 -7.60
N GLU A 82 4.46 -7.68 -8.42
CA GLU A 82 5.27 -6.47 -8.32
C GLU A 82 4.29 -5.29 -8.41
N ALA A 83 3.94 -4.75 -7.25
CA ALA A 83 2.90 -3.75 -7.09
C ALA A 83 3.23 -2.47 -7.85
N LEU A 84 4.41 -2.45 -8.42
CA LEU A 84 5.09 -1.27 -8.86
C LEU A 84 5.81 -1.46 -10.20
N ALA A 85 5.32 -2.34 -11.08
CA ALA A 85 5.66 -2.24 -12.50
C ALA A 85 5.07 -0.91 -13.04
N GLY A 86 5.70 0.19 -12.68
CA GLY A 86 5.25 1.56 -12.95
C GLY A 86 5.31 2.49 -11.75
N GLY A 87 5.87 1.99 -10.63
CA GLY A 87 6.13 2.76 -9.41
C GLY A 87 4.91 2.95 -8.50
N LEU A 88 5.22 3.21 -7.23
CA LEU A 88 4.27 3.78 -6.25
C LEU A 88 3.53 5.00 -6.83
N ASP A 89 4.15 5.67 -7.80
CA ASP A 89 3.61 6.81 -8.51
C ASP A 89 2.59 6.45 -9.58
N ALA A 90 2.63 5.27 -10.18
CA ALA A 90 1.58 4.86 -11.12
C ALA A 90 0.25 4.66 -10.41
N ALA A 91 0.28 4.10 -9.20
CA ALA A 91 -0.92 4.03 -8.35
C ALA A 91 -1.40 5.43 -7.93
N ALA A 92 -0.48 6.34 -7.59
CA ALA A 92 -0.82 7.70 -7.19
C ALA A 92 -1.30 8.56 -8.37
N ARG A 93 -0.79 8.35 -9.58
CA ARG A 93 -1.22 9.04 -10.81
C ARG A 93 -2.57 8.56 -11.33
N GLN A 94 -2.95 7.32 -11.01
CA GLN A 94 -4.22 6.73 -11.45
C GLN A 94 -5.40 7.15 -10.56
N TRP A 95 -5.12 7.89 -9.46
CA TRP A 95 -6.14 8.36 -8.53
C TRP A 95 -6.37 9.84 -8.73
N ASP A 96 -7.64 10.16 -8.98
CA ASP A 96 -8.12 11.53 -8.97
C ASP A 96 -7.98 12.08 -7.54
N VAL A 97 -6.85 12.75 -7.31
CA VAL A 97 -6.45 13.28 -5.99
C VAL A 97 -7.45 14.32 -5.49
N ASP A 98 -8.27 14.87 -6.38
CA ASP A 98 -9.15 16.01 -6.08
C ASP A 98 -10.42 15.62 -5.32
N SER A 99 -10.83 14.34 -5.31
CA SER A 99 -12.14 13.97 -4.75
C SER A 99 -12.16 13.02 -3.54
N SER A 100 -11.11 12.24 -3.26
CA SER A 100 -11.19 11.23 -2.19
C SER A 100 -9.88 10.91 -1.45
N GLY A 101 -8.80 11.62 -1.75
CA GLY A 101 -7.49 11.35 -1.18
C GLY A 101 -6.88 10.03 -1.67
N ILE A 102 -5.58 9.83 -1.45
CA ILE A 102 -4.90 8.56 -1.75
C ILE A 102 -5.09 7.62 -0.56
N PRO A 103 -5.79 6.47 -0.71
CA PRO A 103 -5.93 5.53 0.41
C PRO A 103 -4.58 4.97 0.83
N ASN A 104 -4.46 4.64 2.11
CA ASN A 104 -3.32 3.88 2.60
C ASN A 104 -3.42 2.42 2.15
N PHE A 105 -2.29 1.79 1.95
CA PHE A 105 -2.19 0.39 1.52
C PHE A 105 -0.99 -0.30 2.13
N ASP A 106 -1.08 -1.61 2.25
CA ASP A 106 0.00 -2.44 2.75
C ASP A 106 0.83 -2.99 1.60
N LEU A 107 2.15 -2.91 1.73
CA LEU A 107 3.14 -3.43 0.79
C LEU A 107 4.17 -4.29 1.51
N GLU A 108 4.64 -5.33 0.85
CA GLU A 108 5.87 -6.02 1.24
C GLU A 108 7.04 -5.40 0.49
N VAL A 109 8.06 -4.93 1.22
CA VAL A 109 9.26 -4.32 0.65
C VAL A 109 10.50 -5.07 1.09
N ALA A 110 11.53 -5.07 0.24
CA ALA A 110 12.85 -5.55 0.60
C ALA A 110 13.67 -4.40 1.19
N THR A 111 14.29 -4.64 2.34
CA THR A 111 15.25 -3.75 2.99
C THR A 111 16.65 -3.91 2.37
N ALA A 112 17.58 -3.03 2.73
CA ALA A 112 18.94 -3.04 2.18
C ALA A 112 19.70 -4.37 2.41
N ASP A 113 19.41 -5.09 3.50
CA ASP A 113 19.97 -6.38 3.83
C ASP A 113 19.22 -7.56 3.18
N GLY A 114 18.19 -7.28 2.36
CA GLY A 114 17.35 -8.28 1.69
C GLY A 114 16.23 -8.86 2.56
N THR A 115 16.11 -8.43 3.81
CA THR A 115 14.96 -8.81 4.66
C THR A 115 13.67 -8.24 4.07
N ARG A 116 12.58 -9.01 4.15
CA ARG A 116 11.26 -8.56 3.73
C ARG A 116 10.45 -8.10 4.92
N ILE A 117 9.90 -6.91 4.81
CA ILE A 117 9.04 -6.30 5.81
C ILE A 117 7.72 -5.86 5.19
N TRP A 118 6.67 -5.84 5.98
CA TRP A 118 5.38 -5.26 5.59
C TRP A 118 5.29 -3.83 6.09
N ILE A 119 4.99 -2.92 5.18
CA ILE A 119 4.74 -1.52 5.51
C ILE A 119 3.32 -1.11 5.15
N ASN A 120 2.71 -0.28 5.97
CA ASN A 120 1.49 0.47 5.61
C ASN A 120 1.91 1.86 5.15
N VAL A 121 1.56 2.23 3.92
CA VAL A 121 1.95 3.49 3.31
C VAL A 121 0.76 4.43 3.20
N SER A 122 0.91 5.62 3.77
CA SER A 122 0.02 6.76 3.57
C SER A 122 0.71 7.78 2.67
N THR A 123 -0.04 8.40 1.76
CA THR A 123 0.49 9.40 0.83
C THR A 123 -0.23 10.72 1.02
N ILE A 124 0.55 11.80 1.11
CA ILE A 124 0.07 13.18 1.12
C ILE A 124 0.66 13.86 -0.11
N VAL A 125 -0.18 14.55 -0.89
CA VAL A 125 0.30 15.35 -2.01
C VAL A 125 0.56 16.76 -1.52
N PHE A 126 1.76 17.24 -1.80
CA PHE A 126 2.20 18.59 -1.49
C PHE A 126 2.51 19.33 -2.78
N ASP A 127 1.66 20.30 -3.12
CA ASP A 127 1.86 21.16 -4.27
C ASP A 127 2.58 22.45 -3.82
N ASN A 128 3.84 22.59 -4.22
CA ASN A 128 4.59 23.82 -4.01
C ASN A 128 4.19 24.83 -5.09
N SER A 129 3.22 25.68 -4.79
CA SER A 129 2.71 26.71 -5.72
C SER A 129 3.75 27.72 -6.16
N ARG A 130 4.88 27.83 -5.45
CA ARG A 130 5.97 28.77 -5.75
C ARG A 130 6.96 28.22 -6.77
N THR A 131 7.26 26.93 -6.69
CA THR A 131 8.17 26.25 -7.64
C THR A 131 7.44 25.49 -8.72
N ASN A 132 6.08 25.41 -8.64
CA ASN A 132 5.24 24.58 -9.47
C ASN A 132 5.66 23.09 -9.45
N GLN A 133 6.24 22.65 -8.33
CA GLN A 133 6.64 21.27 -8.12
C GLN A 133 5.64 20.56 -7.22
N ARG A 134 5.25 19.35 -7.62
CA ARG A 134 4.45 18.44 -6.82
C ARG A 134 5.38 17.45 -6.14
N LEU A 135 5.19 17.28 -4.83
CA LEU A 135 5.89 16.28 -4.02
C LEU A 135 4.86 15.30 -3.43
N PHE A 136 5.19 14.04 -3.45
CA PHE A 136 4.45 13.01 -2.73
C PHE A 136 5.17 12.71 -1.44
N VAL A 137 4.55 13.09 -0.34
CA VAL A 137 5.03 12.77 1.00
C VAL A 137 4.51 11.38 1.36
N ARG A 138 5.40 10.46 1.65
CA ARG A 138 5.09 9.08 2.03
C ARG A 138 5.39 8.89 3.50
N LEU A 139 4.42 8.37 4.24
CA LEU A 139 4.58 7.90 5.60
C LEU A 139 4.42 6.38 5.58
N ALA A 140 5.49 5.66 5.93
CA ALA A 140 5.51 4.21 5.93
C ALA A 140 5.72 3.70 7.34
N ARG A 141 4.76 2.93 7.84
CA ARG A 141 4.82 2.28 9.15
C ARG A 141 5.12 0.80 8.98
N ASP A 142 6.11 0.29 9.70
CA ASP A 142 6.36 -1.16 9.76
C ASP A 142 5.19 -1.85 10.49
N VAL A 143 4.46 -2.68 9.76
CA VAL A 143 3.34 -3.50 10.26
C VAL A 143 3.70 -4.98 10.34
N THR A 144 4.95 -5.35 10.10
CA THR A 144 5.44 -6.72 10.16
C THR A 144 5.16 -7.40 11.50
N PRO A 145 5.43 -6.76 12.67
CA PRO A 145 5.15 -7.37 13.96
C PRO A 145 3.67 -7.68 14.16
N ARG A 146 2.82 -6.74 13.77
CA ARG A 146 1.36 -6.90 13.84
C ARG A 146 0.89 -8.05 12.95
N ARG A 147 1.32 -8.10 11.69
CA ARG A 147 0.95 -9.16 10.74
C ARG A 147 1.44 -10.54 11.19
N ARG A 148 2.66 -10.61 11.75
CA ARG A 148 3.17 -11.86 12.32
C ARG A 148 2.33 -12.33 13.49
N ALA A 149 1.93 -11.43 14.39
CA ALA A 149 1.06 -11.76 15.52
C ALA A 149 -0.33 -12.24 15.04
N GLU A 150 -0.94 -11.56 14.08
CA GLU A 150 -2.21 -11.96 13.48
C GLU A 150 -2.13 -13.36 12.85
N LEU A 151 -1.05 -13.65 12.12
CA LEU A 151 -0.81 -14.96 11.51
C LEU A 151 -0.66 -16.06 12.56
N LEU A 152 0.13 -15.82 13.61
CA LEU A 152 0.30 -16.77 14.71
C LEU A 152 -1.01 -17.05 15.42
N LEU A 153 -1.82 -16.03 15.70
CA LEU A 153 -3.15 -16.20 16.32
C LEU A 153 -4.08 -17.02 15.41
N ALA A 154 -4.05 -16.78 14.09
CA ALA A 154 -4.81 -17.58 13.15
C ALA A 154 -4.38 -19.05 13.17
N GLN A 155 -3.08 -19.34 13.13
CA GLN A 155 -2.53 -20.69 13.20
C GLN A 155 -2.89 -21.39 14.51
N MET A 156 -2.81 -20.70 15.66
CA MET A 156 -3.22 -21.24 16.96
C MET A 156 -4.72 -21.57 16.98
N SER A 157 -5.55 -20.69 16.42
CA SER A 157 -7.00 -20.93 16.31
C SER A 157 -7.32 -22.14 15.44
N ASP A 158 -6.61 -22.31 14.32
CA ASP A 158 -6.80 -23.45 13.42
C ASP A 158 -6.31 -24.76 14.06
N ALA A 159 -5.19 -24.73 14.76
CA ALA A 159 -4.71 -25.88 15.53
C ALA A 159 -5.67 -26.29 16.66
N ALA A 160 -6.20 -25.30 17.40
CA ALA A 160 -7.20 -25.55 18.44
C ALA A 160 -8.48 -26.20 17.87
N ARG A 161 -8.95 -25.71 16.71
CA ARG A 161 -10.11 -26.31 16.03
C ARG A 161 -9.84 -27.73 15.52
N ALA A 162 -8.64 -27.99 15.01
CA ALA A 162 -8.24 -29.34 14.60
C ALA A 162 -8.25 -30.30 15.78
N ILE A 163 -7.75 -29.89 16.95
CA ILE A 163 -7.80 -30.70 18.17
C ILE A 163 -9.23 -30.98 18.60
N VAL A 164 -10.10 -29.98 18.63
CA VAL A 164 -11.53 -30.14 18.98
C VAL A 164 -12.23 -31.08 17.99
N SER A 165 -11.98 -30.91 16.67
CA SER A 165 -12.53 -31.77 15.63
C SER A 165 -12.07 -33.23 15.76
N MET A 166 -10.80 -33.48 16.15
CA MET A 166 -10.29 -34.82 16.44
C MET A 166 -10.94 -35.44 17.69
N ALA A 167 -11.24 -34.62 18.70
CA ALA A 167 -11.90 -35.09 19.92
C ALA A 167 -13.38 -35.40 19.75
N GLU A 168 -14.06 -34.70 18.83
CA GLU A 168 -15.52 -34.84 18.63
C GLU A 168 -15.91 -35.79 17.51
N GLY A 169 -14.96 -36.36 16.73
CA GLY A 169 -15.25 -37.25 15.60
C GLY A 169 -16.15 -36.61 14.52
N ALA A 170 -16.20 -35.28 14.50
CA ALA A 170 -17.16 -34.54 13.70
C ALA A 170 -16.66 -34.31 12.28
N THR A 171 -17.47 -34.69 11.33
CA THR A 171 -17.40 -34.38 9.91
C THR A 171 -17.26 -32.88 9.65
N ASP A 172 -16.41 -32.53 8.68
CA ASP A 172 -16.00 -31.20 8.18
C ASP A 172 -17.18 -30.29 7.71
N HIS A 173 -18.07 -29.91 8.64
CA HIS A 173 -19.26 -29.09 8.36
C HIS A 173 -19.41 -27.88 9.28
N ALA A 174 -18.28 -27.20 9.61
CA ALA A 174 -18.41 -25.89 10.25
C ALA A 174 -19.12 -24.91 9.28
N PRO A 175 -20.17 -24.20 9.74
CA PRO A 175 -20.89 -23.27 8.90
C PRO A 175 -19.96 -22.18 8.38
N ILE A 176 -19.88 -22.04 7.06
CA ILE A 176 -19.16 -20.95 6.41
C ILE A 176 -20.14 -19.79 6.31
N ASP A 177 -19.69 -18.58 6.62
CA ASP A 177 -20.46 -17.38 6.31
C ASP A 177 -20.82 -17.38 4.81
N PRO A 178 -22.09 -17.21 4.44
CA PRO A 178 -22.51 -17.33 3.05
C PRO A 178 -21.78 -16.30 2.18
N LEU A 179 -21.25 -16.78 1.05
CA LEU A 179 -20.65 -15.91 0.06
C LEU A 179 -21.75 -15.05 -0.61
N SER A 180 -21.50 -13.75 -0.75
CA SER A 180 -22.38 -12.89 -1.55
C SER A 180 -22.34 -13.31 -3.03
N VAL A 181 -23.33 -12.90 -3.80
CA VAL A 181 -23.39 -13.14 -5.25
C VAL A 181 -22.12 -12.63 -5.95
N GLN A 182 -21.66 -11.44 -5.54
CA GLN A 182 -20.44 -10.82 -6.09
C GLN A 182 -19.17 -11.61 -5.73
N GLU A 183 -19.06 -12.08 -4.48
CA GLU A 183 -17.92 -12.89 -4.03
C GLU A 183 -17.85 -14.23 -4.76
N ARG A 184 -18.99 -14.87 -5.00
CA ARG A 184 -19.08 -16.11 -5.78
C ARG A 184 -18.67 -15.88 -7.23
N ARG A 185 -19.12 -14.78 -7.84
CA ARG A 185 -18.74 -14.40 -9.21
C ARG A 185 -17.24 -14.17 -9.34
N ILE A 186 -16.63 -13.49 -8.38
CA ILE A 186 -15.17 -13.29 -8.34
C ILE A 186 -14.43 -14.63 -8.24
N LEU A 187 -14.87 -15.54 -7.37
CA LEU A 187 -14.27 -16.87 -7.24
C LEU A 187 -14.39 -17.70 -8.53
N THR A 188 -15.52 -17.63 -9.22
CA THR A 188 -15.72 -18.33 -10.50
C THR A 188 -14.75 -17.80 -11.56
N LEU A 189 -14.54 -16.48 -11.64
CA LEU A 189 -13.59 -15.90 -12.57
C LEU A 189 -12.13 -16.28 -12.23
N LEU A 190 -11.78 -16.30 -10.95
CA LEU A 190 -10.49 -16.79 -10.49
C LEU A 190 -10.27 -18.28 -10.85
N ALA A 191 -11.31 -19.12 -10.69
CA ALA A 191 -11.24 -20.54 -11.04
C ALA A 191 -11.03 -20.79 -12.53
N ARG A 192 -11.44 -19.84 -13.37
CA ARG A 192 -11.18 -19.81 -14.82
C ARG A 192 -9.80 -19.23 -15.20
N GLY A 193 -8.99 -18.83 -14.21
CA GLY A 193 -7.66 -18.28 -14.43
C GLY A 193 -7.65 -16.81 -14.84
N ALA A 194 -8.76 -16.08 -14.65
CA ALA A 194 -8.78 -14.64 -14.98
C ALA A 194 -7.83 -13.84 -14.08
N SER A 195 -7.10 -12.90 -14.70
CA SER A 195 -6.22 -11.98 -13.96
C SER A 195 -7.05 -10.98 -13.12
N SER A 196 -6.45 -10.43 -12.06
CA SER A 196 -7.14 -9.41 -11.24
C SER A 196 -7.60 -8.21 -12.06
N GLN A 197 -6.84 -7.82 -13.06
CA GLN A 197 -7.19 -6.71 -13.94
C GLN A 197 -8.41 -7.07 -14.83
N ALA A 198 -8.43 -8.28 -15.38
CA ALA A 198 -9.57 -8.77 -16.16
C ALA A 198 -10.84 -8.86 -15.31
N ILE A 199 -10.74 -9.37 -14.08
CA ILE A 199 -11.87 -9.45 -13.14
C ILE A 199 -12.41 -8.07 -12.77
N ALA A 200 -11.52 -7.13 -12.44
CA ALA A 200 -11.91 -5.76 -12.11
C ALA A 200 -12.63 -5.08 -13.29
N HIS A 201 -12.12 -5.27 -14.50
CA HIS A 201 -12.73 -4.75 -15.73
C HIS A 201 -14.10 -5.39 -16.01
N GLU A 202 -14.20 -6.74 -15.94
CA GLU A 202 -15.45 -7.47 -16.21
C GLU A 202 -16.56 -7.13 -15.21
N LEU A 203 -16.19 -6.87 -13.96
CA LEU A 203 -17.14 -6.53 -12.90
C LEU A 203 -17.37 -5.02 -12.74
N ALA A 204 -16.71 -4.19 -13.56
CA ALA A 204 -16.75 -2.72 -13.51
C ALA A 204 -16.46 -2.18 -12.09
N ILE A 205 -15.45 -2.75 -11.42
CA ILE A 205 -15.00 -2.33 -10.08
C ILE A 205 -13.54 -1.90 -10.10
N SER A 206 -13.15 -1.06 -9.14
CA SER A 206 -11.76 -0.68 -9.00
C SER A 206 -10.90 -1.87 -8.56
N PRO A 207 -9.59 -1.90 -8.90
CA PRO A 207 -8.65 -2.91 -8.39
C PRO A 207 -8.63 -2.97 -6.85
N GLN A 208 -8.85 -1.84 -6.19
CA GLN A 208 -8.94 -1.77 -4.72
C GLN A 208 -10.21 -2.45 -4.20
N THR A 209 -11.34 -2.23 -4.86
CA THR A 209 -12.61 -2.89 -4.52
C THR A 209 -12.49 -4.40 -4.67
N LEU A 210 -11.81 -4.87 -5.74
CA LEU A 210 -11.53 -6.29 -5.92
C LEU A 210 -10.66 -6.85 -4.78
N ARG A 211 -9.61 -6.14 -4.37
CA ARG A 211 -8.78 -6.54 -3.22
C ARG A 211 -9.60 -6.70 -1.94
N ASN A 212 -10.49 -5.76 -1.67
CA ASN A 212 -11.38 -5.83 -0.51
C ASN A 212 -12.32 -7.03 -0.57
N HIS A 213 -12.84 -7.37 -1.75
CA HIS A 213 -13.63 -8.58 -1.95
C HIS A 213 -12.81 -9.84 -1.72
N LEU A 214 -11.59 -9.93 -2.26
CA LEU A 214 -10.70 -11.07 -2.06
C LEU A 214 -10.34 -11.27 -0.57
N HIS A 215 -10.08 -10.18 0.14
CA HIS A 215 -9.86 -10.25 1.58
C HIS A 215 -11.09 -10.80 2.34
N ARG A 216 -12.29 -10.35 1.99
CA ARG A 216 -13.54 -10.86 2.58
C ARG A 216 -13.78 -12.33 2.24
N ILE A 217 -13.52 -12.75 0.99
CA ILE A 217 -13.62 -14.12 0.53
C ILE A 217 -12.69 -15.02 1.35
N ASN A 218 -11.39 -14.65 1.44
CA ASN A 218 -10.41 -15.40 2.21
C ASN A 218 -10.82 -15.54 3.68
N ARG A 219 -11.32 -14.46 4.30
CA ARG A 219 -11.81 -14.50 5.67
C ARG A 219 -13.01 -15.44 5.83
N LYS A 220 -13.99 -15.38 4.93
CA LYS A 220 -15.20 -16.23 4.96
C LYS A 220 -14.88 -17.70 4.72
N LEU A 221 -13.97 -17.98 3.76
CA LEU A 221 -13.55 -19.35 3.44
C LEU A 221 -12.43 -19.85 4.35
N ARG A 222 -11.89 -18.99 5.23
CA ARG A 222 -10.75 -19.29 6.11
C ARG A 222 -9.53 -19.76 5.33
N THR A 223 -9.23 -19.05 4.26
CA THR A 223 -8.11 -19.32 3.35
C THR A 223 -7.13 -18.14 3.35
N HIS A 224 -5.88 -18.40 2.95
CA HIS A 224 -4.81 -17.41 2.98
C HIS A 224 -4.32 -17.02 1.58
N SER A 225 -4.81 -17.71 0.56
CA SER A 225 -4.42 -17.44 -0.83
C SER A 225 -5.61 -17.62 -1.79
N ARG A 226 -5.49 -16.99 -2.97
CA ARG A 226 -6.49 -17.14 -4.06
C ARG A 226 -6.66 -18.59 -4.49
N LEU A 227 -5.53 -19.31 -4.62
CA LEU A 227 -5.54 -20.71 -5.05
C LEU A 227 -6.26 -21.59 -4.02
N GLU A 228 -5.98 -21.35 -2.75
CA GLU A 228 -6.62 -22.05 -1.65
C GLU A 228 -8.12 -21.75 -1.59
N ALA A 229 -8.50 -20.47 -1.77
CA ALA A 229 -9.91 -20.07 -1.80
C ALA A 229 -10.69 -20.75 -2.95
N VAL A 230 -10.10 -20.80 -4.15
CA VAL A 230 -10.69 -21.51 -5.29
C VAL A 230 -10.80 -23.02 -5.03
N THR A 231 -9.71 -23.63 -4.54
CA THR A 231 -9.70 -25.08 -4.22
C THR A 231 -10.74 -25.42 -3.16
N HIS A 232 -10.84 -24.60 -2.11
CA HIS A 232 -11.79 -24.78 -1.02
C HIS A 232 -13.22 -24.58 -1.48
N ALA A 233 -13.48 -23.56 -2.31
CA ALA A 233 -14.81 -23.30 -2.87
C ALA A 233 -15.29 -24.45 -3.79
N ARG A 234 -14.38 -25.01 -4.63
CA ARG A 234 -14.70 -26.18 -5.46
C ARG A 234 -15.01 -27.42 -4.63
N ARG A 235 -14.18 -27.74 -3.64
CA ARG A 235 -14.41 -28.90 -2.74
C ARG A 235 -15.77 -28.85 -2.05
N ARG A 236 -16.28 -27.66 -1.76
CA ARG A 236 -17.56 -27.45 -1.07
C ARG A 236 -18.73 -27.20 -2.04
N GLY A 237 -18.52 -27.28 -3.34
CA GLY A 237 -19.57 -27.05 -4.33
C GLY A 237 -20.12 -25.62 -4.36
N LEU A 238 -19.33 -24.64 -3.91
CA LEU A 238 -19.73 -23.23 -3.92
C LEU A 238 -19.54 -22.60 -5.30
N ILE A 239 -18.66 -23.17 -6.12
CA ILE A 239 -18.36 -22.82 -7.52
C ILE A 239 -18.05 -24.11 -8.31
N ASP A 240 -18.23 -24.05 -9.62
CA ASP A 240 -17.91 -25.14 -10.56
C ASP A 240 -16.40 -25.21 -10.89
#